data_465888ff6d30ee387529cdc81d803128
#
_entry.id   465888ff6d30ee387529cdc81d803128
#
_cell.length_a   1.000
_cell.length_b   1.000
_cell.length_c   1.000
_cell.angle_alpha   90.00
_cell.angle_beta   90.00
_cell.angle_gamma   90.00
#
_symmetry.space_group_name_H-M   'P 1'
#
loop_
_entity.id
_entity.type
_entity.pdbx_description
1 polymer ?
#
loop_
_entity_poly.entity_id
_entity_poly.type
_entity_poly.pdbx_seq_one_letter_code
_entity_poly.pdbx_strand_id
1 'polypeptide(L)'
;MNKSATILVVEDAPEMLELIAGALEDQGFAVVRARNLADLRRCLPWAKADVILLDINLPDGDGLAAAVELRLREKAGLIFVTARDAEEDRVLALEKAGDDYLTKPVSVRELIARINNVRRLRDAKAVALVEIDGWNLDPIRRELFRPDGSLLPLTTGEFNILAALAAARPQPLDRDFLLDVISNRDPRSVTAHTVDTLIGRLRRKLDLPQGGGLIITTIRGAGYALSDAVEGRAEK
;
A
#
# COMPACT_ATOMS: atom_id res chain seq x y z
N MET A 1 15.23 0.97 21.96
CA MET A 1 15.83 -0.17 21.25
C MET A 1 14.94 -0.45 20.03
N ASN A 2 15.49 -0.26 18.84
CA ASN A 2 14.74 -0.55 17.62
C ASN A 2 14.53 -2.07 17.55
N LYS A 3 13.28 -2.52 17.59
CA LYS A 3 12.94 -3.95 17.50
C LYS A 3 13.41 -4.45 16.13
N SER A 4 14.25 -5.50 16.11
CA SER A 4 14.65 -6.16 14.87
C SER A 4 13.39 -6.64 14.14
N ALA A 5 13.28 -6.33 12.86
CA ALA A 5 12.12 -6.79 12.09
C ALA A 5 12.21 -8.30 11.85
N THR A 6 11.05 -8.95 11.89
CA THR A 6 10.93 -10.40 11.73
C THR A 6 10.49 -10.75 10.31
N ILE A 7 11.27 -11.60 9.65
CA ILE A 7 10.98 -12.10 8.30
C ILE A 7 10.65 -13.60 8.40
N LEU A 8 9.49 -13.98 7.89
CA LEU A 8 9.13 -15.39 7.73
C LEU A 8 9.46 -15.83 6.30
N VAL A 9 10.40 -16.78 6.17
CA VAL A 9 10.83 -17.32 4.88
C VAL A 9 10.20 -18.68 4.69
N VAL A 10 9.47 -18.87 3.59
CA VAL A 10 8.79 -20.11 3.21
C VAL A 10 9.36 -20.60 1.90
N GLU A 11 10.21 -21.62 1.98
CA GLU A 11 11.01 -22.17 0.87
C GLU A 11 11.26 -23.64 1.13
N ASP A 12 10.98 -24.51 0.15
CA ASP A 12 11.13 -25.95 0.31
C ASP A 12 12.57 -26.45 0.08
N ALA A 13 13.35 -25.75 -0.74
CA ALA A 13 14.75 -26.07 -0.99
C ALA A 13 15.62 -25.67 0.21
N PRO A 14 16.19 -26.63 0.97
CA PRO A 14 16.89 -26.30 2.21
C PRO A 14 18.09 -25.37 2.02
N GLU A 15 18.84 -25.55 0.93
CA GLU A 15 20.01 -24.72 0.62
C GLU A 15 19.61 -23.25 0.33
N MET A 16 18.52 -23.06 -0.41
CA MET A 16 18.01 -21.72 -0.72
C MET A 16 17.44 -21.05 0.53
N LEU A 17 16.69 -21.82 1.35
CA LEU A 17 16.15 -21.34 2.62
C LEU A 17 17.26 -20.82 3.54
N GLU A 18 18.34 -21.60 3.73
CA GLU A 18 19.45 -21.22 4.59
C GLU A 18 20.27 -20.07 4.00
N LEU A 19 20.44 -20.02 2.67
CA LEU A 19 21.10 -18.90 2.00
C LEU A 19 20.35 -17.58 2.23
N ILE A 20 19.03 -17.57 2.00
CA ILE A 20 18.19 -16.39 2.22
C ILE A 20 18.18 -16.02 3.70
N ALA A 21 17.96 -16.99 4.58
CA ALA A 21 17.86 -16.75 6.01
C ALA A 21 19.16 -16.19 6.59
N GLY A 22 20.31 -16.79 6.28
CA GLY A 22 21.64 -16.32 6.74
C GLY A 22 21.91 -14.89 6.25
N ALA A 23 21.65 -14.60 4.98
CA ALA A 23 21.84 -13.27 4.43
C ALA A 23 20.96 -12.21 5.10
N LEU A 24 19.74 -12.56 5.51
CA LEU A 24 18.85 -11.66 6.24
C LEU A 24 19.28 -11.47 7.70
N GLU A 25 19.75 -12.55 8.36
CA GLU A 25 20.28 -12.49 9.71
C GLU A 25 21.55 -11.63 9.79
N ASP A 26 22.42 -11.71 8.80
CA ASP A 26 23.61 -10.85 8.66
C ASP A 26 23.25 -9.35 8.54
N GLN A 27 22.05 -9.03 8.06
CA GLN A 27 21.52 -7.66 7.99
C GLN A 27 20.73 -7.27 9.25
N GLY A 28 20.71 -8.12 10.27
CA GLY A 28 20.10 -7.84 11.56
C GLY A 28 18.58 -8.11 11.60
N PHE A 29 18.01 -8.84 10.65
CA PHE A 29 16.64 -9.31 10.72
C PHE A 29 16.52 -10.54 11.64
N ALA A 30 15.39 -10.67 12.32
CA ALA A 30 15.00 -11.94 12.93
C ALA A 30 14.33 -12.82 11.86
N VAL A 31 14.77 -14.08 11.71
CA VAL A 31 14.26 -14.94 10.65
C VAL A 31 13.55 -16.16 11.23
N VAL A 32 12.31 -16.38 10.76
CA VAL A 32 11.55 -17.61 11.00
C VAL A 32 11.54 -18.43 9.71
N ARG A 33 11.88 -19.71 9.79
CA ARG A 33 12.00 -20.64 8.66
C ARG A 33 10.80 -21.55 8.59
N ALA A 34 10.25 -21.72 7.40
CA ALA A 34 9.21 -22.69 7.07
C ALA A 34 9.57 -23.38 5.74
N ARG A 35 9.34 -24.70 5.64
CA ARG A 35 9.70 -25.49 4.45
C ARG A 35 8.53 -25.86 3.57
N ASN A 36 7.32 -25.56 4.02
CA ASN A 36 6.09 -25.91 3.35
C ASN A 36 4.91 -25.12 3.94
N LEU A 37 3.71 -25.26 3.39
CA LEU A 37 2.50 -24.59 3.88
C LEU A 37 2.06 -25.05 5.28
N ALA A 38 2.34 -26.32 5.64
CA ALA A 38 2.05 -26.81 6.99
C ALA A 38 2.90 -26.08 8.04
N ASP A 39 4.19 -25.88 7.76
CA ASP A 39 5.09 -25.08 8.60
C ASP A 39 4.64 -23.62 8.66
N LEU A 40 4.28 -23.02 7.52
CA LEU A 40 3.73 -21.66 7.46
C LEU A 40 2.52 -21.52 8.38
N ARG A 41 1.53 -22.40 8.27
CA ARG A 41 0.33 -22.36 9.12
C ARG A 41 0.67 -22.48 10.61
N ARG A 42 1.65 -23.33 10.95
CA ARG A 42 2.13 -23.51 12.33
C ARG A 42 2.86 -22.27 12.88
N CYS A 43 3.66 -21.62 12.05
CA CYS A 43 4.46 -20.45 12.46
C CYS A 43 3.63 -19.16 12.51
N LEU A 44 2.67 -18.99 11.63
CA LEU A 44 1.92 -17.76 11.42
C LEU A 44 1.31 -17.14 12.70
N PRO A 45 0.74 -17.90 13.66
CA PRO A 45 0.13 -17.31 14.85
C PRO A 45 1.12 -16.64 15.81
N TRP A 46 2.37 -17.11 15.87
CA TRP A 46 3.37 -16.64 16.84
C TRP A 46 4.55 -15.88 16.22
N ALA A 47 4.81 -16.06 14.92
CA ALA A 47 5.95 -15.44 14.25
C ALA A 47 5.89 -13.92 14.26
N LYS A 48 4.67 -13.34 14.26
CA LYS A 48 4.46 -11.88 14.18
C LYS A 48 5.37 -11.24 13.12
N ALA A 49 5.42 -11.87 11.95
CA ALA A 49 6.29 -11.45 10.87
C ALA A 49 5.91 -10.07 10.35
N ASP A 50 6.90 -9.22 10.12
CA ASP A 50 6.75 -7.94 9.42
C ASP A 50 6.63 -8.15 7.91
N VAL A 51 7.40 -9.14 7.38
CA VAL A 51 7.34 -9.56 5.97
C VAL A 51 7.36 -11.08 5.87
N ILE A 52 6.61 -11.62 4.93
CA ILE A 52 6.62 -13.02 4.53
C ILE A 52 7.22 -13.10 3.13
N LEU A 53 8.27 -13.90 2.99
CA LEU A 53 8.81 -14.34 1.69
C LEU A 53 8.21 -15.70 1.41
N LEU A 54 7.51 -15.87 0.30
CA LEU A 54 6.74 -17.08 0.02
C LEU A 54 7.05 -17.60 -1.39
N ASP A 55 7.56 -18.83 -1.47
CA ASP A 55 7.56 -19.52 -2.76
C ASP A 55 6.13 -19.96 -3.12
N ILE A 56 5.81 -19.85 -4.40
CA ILE A 56 4.52 -20.29 -4.94
C ILE A 56 4.52 -21.82 -5.08
N ASN A 57 5.64 -22.42 -5.50
CA ASN A 57 5.75 -23.85 -5.74
C ASN A 57 6.24 -24.56 -4.46
N LEU A 58 5.32 -24.99 -3.64
CA LEU A 58 5.62 -25.74 -2.41
C LEU A 58 5.14 -27.20 -2.54
N PRO A 59 5.81 -28.15 -1.86
CA PRO A 59 5.53 -29.59 -2.02
C PRO A 59 4.12 -29.99 -1.55
N ASP A 60 3.49 -29.20 -0.70
CA ASP A 60 2.18 -29.46 -0.10
C ASP A 60 1.08 -28.51 -0.58
N GLY A 61 1.35 -27.73 -1.65
CA GLY A 61 0.31 -26.91 -2.29
C GLY A 61 0.84 -25.65 -2.99
N ASP A 62 -0.08 -24.87 -3.53
CA ASP A 62 0.19 -23.61 -4.22
C ASP A 62 0.26 -22.46 -3.21
N GLY A 63 1.41 -21.77 -3.17
CA GLY A 63 1.65 -20.66 -2.26
C GLY A 63 0.75 -19.44 -2.51
N LEU A 64 0.36 -19.19 -3.76
CA LEU A 64 -0.56 -18.11 -4.10
C LEU A 64 -1.97 -18.38 -3.55
N ALA A 65 -2.48 -19.60 -3.73
CA ALA A 65 -3.75 -20.01 -3.17
C ALA A 65 -3.76 -19.92 -1.63
N ALA A 66 -2.67 -20.39 -1.00
CA ALA A 66 -2.49 -20.30 0.45
C ALA A 66 -2.42 -18.85 0.95
N ALA A 67 -1.76 -17.96 0.21
CA ALA A 67 -1.68 -16.54 0.55
C ALA A 67 -3.05 -15.87 0.60
N VAL A 68 -3.93 -16.20 -0.35
CA VAL A 68 -5.32 -15.71 -0.40
C VAL A 68 -6.14 -16.33 0.73
N GLU A 69 -6.11 -17.66 0.90
CA GLU A 69 -6.85 -18.39 1.94
C GLU A 69 -6.53 -17.87 3.34
N LEU A 70 -5.24 -17.71 3.64
CA LEU A 70 -4.75 -17.28 4.95
C LEU A 70 -4.76 -15.77 5.14
N ARG A 71 -5.13 -14.99 4.13
CA ARG A 71 -5.10 -13.53 4.11
C ARG A 71 -3.75 -12.98 4.59
N LEU A 72 -2.66 -13.51 4.02
CA LEU A 72 -1.30 -13.19 4.48
C LEU A 72 -0.99 -11.69 4.36
N ARG A 73 -1.46 -11.06 3.28
CA ARG A 73 -1.26 -9.63 3.05
C ARG A 73 -1.87 -8.73 4.14
N GLU A 74 -2.92 -9.19 4.82
CA GLU A 74 -3.52 -8.44 5.95
C GLU A 74 -2.63 -8.52 7.21
N LYS A 75 -1.84 -9.59 7.35
CA LYS A 75 -1.04 -9.91 8.54
C LYS A 75 0.39 -9.37 8.46
N ALA A 76 1.00 -9.44 7.29
CA ALA A 76 2.40 -9.06 7.04
C ALA A 76 2.59 -8.53 5.62
N GLY A 77 3.71 -7.87 5.32
CA GLY A 77 4.14 -7.63 3.95
C GLY A 77 4.32 -8.96 3.23
N LEU A 78 3.86 -9.11 2.00
CA LEU A 78 3.96 -10.37 1.27
C LEU A 78 4.74 -10.18 -0.02
N ILE A 79 5.89 -10.86 -0.12
CA ILE A 79 6.73 -10.90 -1.31
C ILE A 79 6.77 -12.34 -1.80
N PHE A 80 6.32 -12.57 -3.04
CA PHE A 80 6.50 -13.86 -3.68
C PHE A 80 7.93 -13.98 -4.24
N VAL A 81 8.57 -15.14 -3.97
CA VAL A 81 9.93 -15.46 -4.44
C VAL A 81 9.87 -16.82 -5.12
N THR A 82 9.80 -16.87 -6.44
CA THR A 82 9.50 -18.11 -7.16
C THR A 82 10.25 -18.23 -8.49
N ALA A 83 10.36 -19.45 -8.99
CA ALA A 83 10.89 -19.73 -10.34
C ALA A 83 9.87 -19.48 -11.45
N ARG A 84 8.61 -19.18 -11.14
CA ARG A 84 7.62 -18.79 -12.15
C ARG A 84 7.96 -17.40 -12.67
N ASP A 85 8.17 -17.26 -13.96
CA ASP A 85 8.56 -16.02 -14.63
C ASP A 85 7.51 -15.51 -15.63
N ALA A 86 6.42 -16.27 -15.83
CA ALA A 86 5.33 -15.85 -16.69
C ALA A 86 4.69 -14.54 -16.23
N GLU A 87 4.51 -13.60 -17.15
CA GLU A 87 3.92 -12.28 -16.86
C GLU A 87 2.53 -12.42 -16.25
N GLU A 88 1.75 -13.40 -16.71
CA GLU A 88 0.40 -13.70 -16.21
C GLU A 88 0.41 -14.13 -14.73
N ASP A 89 1.34 -14.99 -14.32
CA ASP A 89 1.51 -15.43 -12.93
C ASP A 89 1.89 -14.26 -12.03
N ARG A 90 2.78 -13.39 -12.50
CA ARG A 90 3.23 -12.21 -11.79
C ARG A 90 2.10 -11.19 -11.59
N VAL A 91 1.35 -10.89 -12.63
CA VAL A 91 0.18 -9.99 -12.57
C VAL A 91 -0.86 -10.56 -11.60
N LEU A 92 -1.19 -11.85 -11.73
CA LEU A 92 -2.15 -12.52 -10.86
C LEU A 92 -1.74 -12.49 -9.38
N ALA A 93 -0.46 -12.73 -9.09
CA ALA A 93 0.07 -12.72 -7.73
C ALA A 93 -0.03 -11.33 -7.09
N LEU A 94 0.35 -10.27 -7.83
CA LEU A 94 0.29 -8.88 -7.35
C LEU A 94 -1.14 -8.37 -7.20
N GLU A 95 -2.04 -8.73 -8.11
CA GLU A 95 -3.45 -8.32 -8.04
C GLU A 95 -4.19 -8.98 -6.89
N LYS A 96 -3.94 -10.27 -6.66
CA LYS A 96 -4.73 -11.06 -5.70
C LYS A 96 -4.19 -11.05 -4.27
N ALA A 97 -2.87 -11.09 -4.08
CA ALA A 97 -2.36 -11.38 -2.75
C ALA A 97 -1.03 -10.72 -2.37
N GLY A 98 -0.14 -10.37 -3.31
CA GLY A 98 1.22 -9.90 -3.02
C GLY A 98 1.35 -8.38 -2.90
N ASP A 99 2.38 -7.94 -2.16
CA ASP A 99 2.86 -6.56 -2.17
C ASP A 99 4.03 -6.40 -3.16
N ASP A 100 4.77 -7.49 -3.43
CA ASP A 100 5.85 -7.53 -4.43
C ASP A 100 6.09 -8.95 -4.94
N TYR A 101 6.89 -9.08 -6.02
CA TYR A 101 7.17 -10.34 -6.69
C TYR A 101 8.62 -10.37 -7.19
N LEU A 102 9.33 -11.46 -6.90
CA LEU A 102 10.71 -11.70 -7.31
C LEU A 102 10.83 -13.05 -8.01
N THR A 103 11.52 -13.05 -9.15
CA THR A 103 11.85 -14.29 -9.85
C THR A 103 13.22 -14.81 -9.42
N LYS A 104 13.34 -16.14 -9.23
CA LYS A 104 14.62 -16.82 -9.01
C LYS A 104 15.43 -16.85 -10.33
N PRO A 105 16.78 -16.66 -10.30
CA PRO A 105 17.64 -16.53 -9.13
C PRO A 105 17.58 -15.15 -8.48
N VAL A 106 17.50 -15.11 -7.16
CA VAL A 106 17.32 -13.87 -6.39
C VAL A 106 18.67 -13.28 -5.99
N SER A 107 18.88 -12.01 -6.31
CA SER A 107 19.95 -11.23 -5.71
C SER A 107 19.61 -10.88 -4.25
N VAL A 108 20.45 -11.28 -3.30
CA VAL A 108 20.27 -10.92 -1.88
C VAL A 108 20.13 -9.41 -1.68
N ARG A 109 20.91 -8.61 -2.41
CA ARG A 109 20.84 -7.15 -2.35
C ARG A 109 19.47 -6.62 -2.81
N GLU A 110 18.93 -7.19 -3.88
CA GLU A 110 17.60 -6.83 -4.39
C GLU A 110 16.52 -7.24 -3.40
N LEU A 111 16.58 -8.45 -2.86
CA LEU A 111 15.64 -8.97 -1.87
C LEU A 111 15.56 -8.05 -0.64
N ILE A 112 16.71 -7.64 -0.08
CA ILE A 112 16.79 -6.71 1.06
C ILE A 112 16.16 -5.36 0.72
N ALA A 113 16.45 -4.82 -0.47
CA ALA A 113 15.87 -3.55 -0.91
C ALA A 113 14.33 -3.62 -1.00
N ARG A 114 13.78 -4.73 -1.52
CA ARG A 114 12.34 -4.96 -1.62
C ARG A 114 11.69 -5.17 -0.25
N ILE A 115 12.29 -5.96 0.63
CA ILE A 115 11.85 -6.11 2.03
C ILE A 115 11.74 -4.75 2.71
N ASN A 116 12.78 -3.93 2.62
CA ASN A 116 12.77 -2.60 3.22
C ASN A 116 11.71 -1.67 2.59
N ASN A 117 11.48 -1.77 1.28
CA ASN A 117 10.43 -1.02 0.61
C ASN A 117 9.03 -1.44 1.07
N VAL A 118 8.75 -2.74 1.11
CA VAL A 118 7.46 -3.29 1.58
C VAL A 118 7.23 -2.93 3.05
N ARG A 119 8.26 -3.05 3.91
CA ARG A 119 8.17 -2.62 5.31
C ARG A 119 7.86 -1.14 5.43
N ARG A 120 8.63 -0.27 4.77
CA ARG A 120 8.41 1.18 4.79
C ARG A 120 6.99 1.55 4.36
N LEU A 121 6.49 0.91 3.32
CA LEU A 121 5.11 1.09 2.86
C LEU A 121 4.10 0.62 3.91
N ARG A 122 4.38 -0.42 4.67
CA ARG A 122 3.53 -0.93 5.75
C ARG A 122 3.68 -0.13 7.05
N ASP A 123 4.88 0.32 7.40
CA ASP A 123 5.11 1.21 8.54
C ASP A 123 4.45 2.58 8.29
N ALA A 124 4.47 3.07 7.06
CA ALA A 124 3.62 4.19 6.64
C ALA A 124 2.11 3.83 6.75
N LYS A 125 1.75 2.54 6.74
CA LYS A 125 0.40 2.00 7.02
C LYS A 125 0.02 2.01 8.49
N ALA A 126 0.95 1.64 9.37
CA ALA A 126 0.74 1.66 10.82
C ALA A 126 0.73 3.09 11.39
N VAL A 127 1.23 4.05 10.63
CA VAL A 127 1.26 5.48 10.97
C VAL A 127 0.23 6.24 10.14
N ALA A 128 -0.97 5.84 9.99
CA ALA A 128 -2.03 6.76 9.63
C ALA A 128 -3.08 6.20 8.65
N LEU A 129 -4.15 5.78 9.20
CA LEU A 129 -5.44 6.37 8.81
C LEU A 129 -5.24 7.87 8.96
N VAL A 130 -5.15 8.61 7.88
CA VAL A 130 -5.11 10.07 7.95
C VAL A 130 -6.52 10.49 8.30
N GLU A 131 -6.75 10.73 9.60
CA GLU A 131 -8.01 11.31 10.05
C GLU A 131 -8.05 12.77 9.64
N ILE A 132 -9.09 13.14 8.93
CA ILE A 132 -9.35 14.49 8.45
C ILE A 132 -10.80 14.83 8.78
N ASP A 133 -11.04 15.60 9.83
CA ASP A 133 -12.39 16.03 10.25
C ASP A 133 -13.39 14.88 10.38
N GLY A 134 -12.96 13.77 11.00
CA GLY A 134 -13.74 12.56 11.19
C GLY A 134 -13.75 11.61 9.98
N TRP A 135 -13.19 12.02 8.84
CA TRP A 135 -12.96 11.12 7.70
C TRP A 135 -11.67 10.34 7.88
N ASN A 136 -11.68 9.08 7.47
CA ASN A 136 -10.51 8.20 7.55
C ASN A 136 -10.02 7.85 6.14
N LEU A 137 -8.90 8.42 5.74
CA LEU A 137 -8.21 8.10 4.49
C LEU A 137 -7.21 6.97 4.73
N ASP A 138 -7.41 5.82 4.08
CA ASP A 138 -6.45 4.72 4.04
C ASP A 138 -5.58 4.84 2.77
N PRO A 139 -4.35 5.34 2.87
CA PRO A 139 -3.49 5.56 1.69
C PRO A 139 -3.04 4.26 1.03
N ILE A 140 -3.26 3.11 1.68
CA ILE A 140 -2.77 1.81 1.23
C ILE A 140 -3.85 0.98 0.58
N ARG A 141 -5.00 0.84 1.23
CA ARG A 141 -6.18 0.25 0.60
C ARG A 141 -6.72 1.16 -0.50
N ARG A 142 -6.24 2.43 -0.49
CA ARG A 142 -6.73 3.49 -1.38
C ARG A 142 -8.23 3.69 -1.21
N GLU A 143 -8.64 3.71 0.07
CA GLU A 143 -10.04 3.82 0.50
C GLU A 143 -10.25 5.09 1.32
N LEU A 144 -11.44 5.64 1.24
CA LEU A 144 -11.89 6.75 2.08
C LEU A 144 -13.14 6.33 2.81
N PHE A 145 -13.12 6.46 4.13
CA PHE A 145 -14.26 6.19 4.98
C PHE A 145 -14.86 7.49 5.48
N ARG A 146 -16.19 7.58 5.44
CA ARG A 146 -16.93 8.70 6.02
C ARG A 146 -16.86 8.68 7.55
N PRO A 147 -17.29 9.77 8.21
CA PRO A 147 -17.37 9.80 9.68
C PRO A 147 -18.24 8.72 10.30
N ASP A 148 -19.22 8.19 9.56
CA ASP A 148 -20.09 7.07 9.98
C ASP A 148 -19.46 5.68 9.76
N GLY A 149 -18.21 5.63 9.28
CA GLY A 149 -17.48 4.41 8.97
C GLY A 149 -17.83 3.77 7.61
N SER A 150 -18.75 4.34 6.83
CA SER A 150 -19.11 3.83 5.51
C SER A 150 -18.02 4.15 4.47
N LEU A 151 -17.75 3.20 3.56
CA LEU A 151 -16.81 3.38 2.47
C LEU A 151 -17.35 4.37 1.42
N LEU A 152 -16.53 5.36 1.04
CA LEU A 152 -16.79 6.22 -0.12
C LEU A 152 -15.95 5.75 -1.31
N PRO A 153 -16.56 5.20 -2.38
CA PRO A 153 -15.81 4.73 -3.54
C PRO A 153 -15.20 5.90 -4.32
N LEU A 154 -13.88 5.88 -4.47
CA LEU A 154 -13.11 6.82 -5.26
C LEU A 154 -12.45 6.12 -6.45
N THR A 155 -12.37 6.79 -7.59
CA THR A 155 -11.51 6.36 -8.68
C THR A 155 -10.04 6.58 -8.32
N THR A 156 -9.12 5.92 -9.05
CA THR A 156 -7.67 6.08 -8.83
C THR A 156 -7.21 7.54 -8.87
N GLY A 157 -7.70 8.33 -9.84
CA GLY A 157 -7.35 9.74 -9.96
C GLY A 157 -7.91 10.59 -8.81
N GLU A 158 -9.17 10.36 -8.42
CA GLU A 158 -9.80 11.05 -7.29
C GLU A 158 -9.04 10.75 -5.99
N PHE A 159 -8.69 9.48 -5.76
CA PHE A 159 -7.93 9.09 -4.57
C PHE A 159 -6.54 9.74 -4.54
N ASN A 160 -5.81 9.71 -5.66
CA ASN A 160 -4.47 10.30 -5.74
C ASN A 160 -4.48 11.81 -5.42
N ILE A 161 -5.42 12.55 -5.99
CA ILE A 161 -5.58 13.98 -5.70
C ILE A 161 -5.89 14.21 -4.23
N LEU A 162 -6.85 13.48 -3.66
CA LEU A 162 -7.23 13.64 -2.26
C LEU A 162 -6.07 13.31 -1.32
N ALA A 163 -5.35 12.22 -1.57
CA ALA A 163 -4.19 11.83 -0.78
C ALA A 163 -3.05 12.87 -0.84
N ALA A 164 -2.79 13.44 -2.02
CA ALA A 164 -1.80 14.50 -2.17
C ALA A 164 -2.19 15.77 -1.41
N LEU A 165 -3.45 16.20 -1.52
CA LEU A 165 -3.97 17.35 -0.79
C LEU A 165 -3.94 17.14 0.73
N ALA A 166 -4.29 15.93 1.19
CA ALA A 166 -4.24 15.57 2.60
C ALA A 166 -2.82 15.61 3.18
N ALA A 167 -1.84 15.10 2.41
CA ALA A 167 -0.44 15.10 2.81
C ALA A 167 0.19 16.51 2.83
N ALA A 168 -0.31 17.42 1.99
CA ALA A 168 0.21 18.79 1.88
C ALA A 168 -0.45 19.77 2.87
N ARG A 169 -1.53 19.37 3.57
CA ARG A 169 -2.28 20.28 4.48
C ARG A 169 -1.37 21.07 5.41
N PRO A 170 -1.63 22.34 5.61
CA PRO A 170 -2.68 23.19 5.00
C PRO A 170 -2.24 23.84 3.67
N GLN A 171 -1.08 23.47 3.13
CA GLN A 171 -0.50 24.11 1.95
C GLN A 171 -1.27 23.78 0.67
N PRO A 172 -1.46 24.76 -0.24
CA PRO A 172 -2.06 24.51 -1.54
C PRO A 172 -1.08 23.77 -2.47
N LEU A 173 -1.64 22.91 -3.33
CA LEU A 173 -0.93 22.25 -4.41
C LEU A 173 -1.36 22.85 -5.75
N ASP A 174 -0.39 23.18 -6.61
CA ASP A 174 -0.67 23.72 -7.93
C ASP A 174 -1.22 22.63 -8.89
N ARG A 175 -1.74 23.08 -10.03
CA ARG A 175 -2.35 22.19 -11.02
C ARG A 175 -1.37 21.27 -11.69
N ASP A 176 -0.15 21.75 -11.91
CA ASP A 176 0.89 20.99 -12.61
C ASP A 176 1.37 19.84 -11.73
N PHE A 177 1.58 20.08 -10.43
CA PHE A 177 1.87 19.02 -9.47
C PHE A 177 0.74 17.98 -9.39
N LEU A 178 -0.53 18.43 -9.30
CA LEU A 178 -1.68 17.51 -9.28
C LEU A 178 -1.84 16.75 -10.60
N LEU A 179 -1.45 17.36 -11.71
CA LEU A 179 -1.40 16.69 -13.01
C LEU A 179 -0.37 15.55 -12.99
N ASP A 180 0.83 15.80 -12.46
CA ASP A 180 1.86 14.78 -12.32
C ASP A 180 1.42 13.62 -11.41
N VAL A 181 0.71 13.93 -10.32
CA VAL A 181 0.16 12.93 -9.39
C VAL A 181 -0.84 11.97 -10.06
N ILE A 182 -1.59 12.44 -11.04
CA ILE A 182 -2.60 11.62 -11.76
C ILE A 182 -2.10 11.02 -13.07
N SER A 183 -1.03 11.55 -13.67
CA SER A 183 -0.50 11.13 -14.98
C SER A 183 0.35 9.87 -14.97
N ASN A 184 0.13 8.97 -13.99
CA ASN A 184 0.88 7.73 -13.80
C ASN A 184 0.94 6.88 -15.10
N ARG A 185 2.02 7.07 -15.93
CA ARG A 185 2.49 6.30 -17.08
C ARG A 185 2.17 6.77 -18.51
N ASP A 186 1.28 7.71 -18.74
CA ASP A 186 1.17 8.33 -20.08
C ASP A 186 0.90 9.83 -20.00
N PRO A 187 1.94 10.68 -20.14
CA PRO A 187 1.81 12.14 -20.07
C PRO A 187 0.91 12.74 -21.19
N ARG A 188 0.56 11.96 -22.21
CA ARG A 188 -0.20 12.46 -23.37
C ARG A 188 -1.71 12.37 -23.21
N SER A 189 -2.21 11.65 -22.21
CA SER A 189 -3.65 11.42 -22.03
C SER A 189 -4.32 12.32 -20.98
N VAL A 190 -3.56 13.15 -20.24
CA VAL A 190 -4.09 13.91 -19.09
C VAL A 190 -3.78 15.39 -19.27
N THR A 191 -4.79 16.24 -19.13
CA THR A 191 -4.68 17.71 -19.24
C THR A 191 -5.05 18.40 -17.93
N ALA A 192 -4.68 19.67 -17.75
CA ALA A 192 -5.09 20.47 -16.59
C ALA A 192 -6.62 20.46 -16.37
N HIS A 193 -7.40 20.37 -17.44
CA HIS A 193 -8.87 20.23 -17.37
C HIS A 193 -9.29 18.92 -16.68
N THR A 194 -8.47 17.89 -16.73
CA THR A 194 -8.71 16.62 -16.00
C THR A 194 -8.62 16.82 -14.49
N VAL A 195 -7.65 17.61 -14.00
CA VAL A 195 -7.53 17.97 -12.57
C VAL A 195 -8.78 18.68 -12.08
N ASP A 196 -9.21 19.74 -12.79
CA ASP A 196 -10.40 20.53 -12.42
C ASP A 196 -11.67 19.66 -12.40
N THR A 197 -11.79 18.74 -13.37
CA THR A 197 -12.90 17.79 -13.44
C THR A 197 -12.90 16.82 -12.24
N LEU A 198 -11.75 16.27 -11.86
CA LEU A 198 -11.62 15.36 -10.72
C LEU A 198 -11.88 16.09 -9.40
N ILE A 199 -11.39 17.31 -9.24
CA ILE A 199 -11.69 18.17 -8.10
C ILE A 199 -13.20 18.42 -7.98
N GLY A 200 -13.85 18.72 -9.09
CA GLY A 200 -15.32 18.91 -9.13
C GLY A 200 -16.11 17.66 -8.73
N ARG A 201 -15.61 16.48 -9.12
CA ARG A 201 -16.18 15.18 -8.71
C ARG A 201 -15.94 14.90 -7.23
N LEU A 202 -14.71 15.12 -6.74
CA LEU A 202 -14.37 14.98 -5.33
C LEU A 202 -15.25 15.88 -4.46
N ARG A 203 -15.36 17.16 -4.76
CA ARG A 203 -16.22 18.09 -4.01
C ARG A 203 -17.65 17.57 -3.84
N ARG A 204 -18.25 17.04 -4.92
CA ARG A 204 -19.61 16.46 -4.87
C ARG A 204 -19.69 15.18 -4.02
N LYS A 205 -18.62 14.36 -4.00
CA LYS A 205 -18.59 13.13 -3.21
C LYS A 205 -18.30 13.40 -1.73
N LEU A 206 -17.50 14.41 -1.43
CA LEU A 206 -17.09 14.79 -0.08
C LEU A 206 -18.12 15.67 0.64
N ASP A 207 -19.09 16.22 -0.09
CA ASP A 207 -20.19 17.00 0.48
C ASP A 207 -21.16 16.07 1.23
N LEU A 208 -21.41 16.39 2.50
CA LEU A 208 -22.36 15.65 3.34
C LEU A 208 -23.62 16.49 3.56
N PRO A 209 -24.83 15.91 3.34
CA PRO A 209 -26.10 16.64 3.49
C PRO A 209 -26.31 17.24 4.89
N GLN A 210 -25.68 16.67 5.90
CA GLN A 210 -25.80 17.09 7.30
C GLN A 210 -24.68 18.03 7.79
N GLY A 211 -23.77 18.44 6.88
CA GLY A 211 -22.55 19.18 7.23
C GLY A 211 -21.40 18.26 7.66
N GLY A 212 -20.19 18.80 7.80
CA GLY A 212 -18.99 18.02 8.17
C GLY A 212 -18.30 17.34 6.97
N GLY A 213 -18.60 17.76 5.74
CA GLY A 213 -17.88 17.33 4.54
C GLY A 213 -16.46 17.91 4.47
N LEU A 214 -15.55 17.16 3.86
CA LEU A 214 -14.22 17.69 3.54
C LEU A 214 -14.31 18.78 2.46
N ILE A 215 -13.66 19.91 2.70
CA ILE A 215 -13.71 21.06 1.81
C ILE A 215 -12.42 21.18 1.01
N ILE A 216 -12.49 21.07 -0.31
CA ILE A 216 -11.40 21.41 -1.22
C ILE A 216 -11.61 22.85 -1.70
N THR A 217 -10.77 23.78 -1.23
CA THR A 217 -10.80 25.19 -1.62
C THR A 217 -9.95 25.44 -2.84
N THR A 218 -10.31 26.46 -3.62
CA THR A 218 -9.48 26.96 -4.72
C THR A 218 -8.76 28.23 -4.25
N ILE A 219 -7.43 28.19 -4.24
CA ILE A 219 -6.58 29.33 -3.89
C ILE A 219 -6.14 29.99 -5.20
N ARG A 220 -6.61 31.21 -5.48
CA ARG A 220 -6.29 31.92 -6.72
C ARG A 220 -4.78 32.09 -6.87
N GLY A 221 -4.23 31.64 -7.99
CA GLY A 221 -2.79 31.71 -8.29
C GLY A 221 -1.93 30.65 -7.63
N ALA A 222 -2.48 29.83 -6.70
CA ALA A 222 -1.72 28.77 -5.99
C ALA A 222 -2.25 27.36 -6.21
N GLY A 223 -3.52 27.17 -6.62
CA GLY A 223 -4.08 25.86 -6.91
C GLY A 223 -5.21 25.43 -5.96
N TYR A 224 -5.08 24.25 -5.36
CA TYR A 224 -6.10 23.65 -4.50
C TYR A 224 -5.54 23.27 -3.14
N ALA A 225 -6.31 23.46 -2.09
CA ALA A 225 -5.98 23.03 -0.74
C ALA A 225 -7.15 22.28 -0.09
N LEU A 226 -6.84 21.34 0.80
CA LEU A 226 -7.83 20.72 1.66
C LEU A 226 -7.93 21.55 2.95
N SER A 227 -9.12 22.08 3.23
CA SER A 227 -9.40 22.96 4.38
C SER A 227 -10.22 22.23 5.43
N ASP A 228 -10.05 22.62 6.70
CA ASP A 228 -10.90 22.16 7.79
C ASP A 228 -12.32 22.68 7.63
N ALA A 229 -13.30 21.86 7.98
CA ALA A 229 -14.72 22.20 7.83
C ALA A 229 -15.19 23.42 8.67
N VAL A 230 -14.33 23.90 9.58
CA VAL A 230 -14.70 24.92 10.58
C VAL A 230 -14.43 26.36 10.12
N GLU A 231 -13.54 26.61 9.16
CA GLU A 231 -13.18 27.97 8.76
C GLU A 231 -14.01 28.58 7.61
N GLY A 232 -14.91 27.80 6.98
CA GLY A 232 -15.66 28.22 5.78
C GLY A 232 -17.00 28.91 6.03
N ARG A 233 -17.41 29.20 7.27
CA ARG A 233 -18.72 29.79 7.57
C ARG A 233 -18.70 31.14 8.29
N ALA A 234 -17.65 31.90 8.16
CA ALA A 234 -17.68 33.32 8.57
C ALA A 234 -17.36 34.20 7.36
N GLU A 235 -18.40 34.95 6.99
CA GLU A 235 -18.50 36.15 6.17
C GLU A 235 -19.27 35.98 4.85
N LYS A 236 -20.51 36.30 4.99
CA LYS A 236 -21.33 37.11 4.06
C LYS A 236 -21.79 38.36 4.76
#